data_9ae375da526b82fb73a88d68fc72cace
#
_entry.id   9ae375da526b82fb73a88d68fc72cace
#
_cell.length_a   1.000
_cell.length_b   1.000
_cell.length_c   1.000
_cell.angle_alpha   90.00
_cell.angle_beta   90.00
_cell.angle_gamma   90.00
#
_symmetry.space_group_name_H-M   'P 1'
#
loop_
_entity.id
_entity.type
_entity.pdbx_description
1 polymer ?
#
loop_
_entity_poly.entity_id
_entity_poly.type
_entity_poly.pdbx_seq_one_letter_code
_entity_poly.pdbx_strand_id
1 'polypeptide(L)'
;MLAGLTSAQSVVPPRTDNQQWTDVAVAVPVTTNFDFNLYGTLRLGRDISRPVDERVGVGFTFRWGKYSSVSPNYLHIGMQPFRGRKIWENRLTLPVTLRFNIDKFRLIDRNQFERRLRNSGARSTRYRNRFQVEHPVGPAKWNLSLFIADEVFYDWSVDRWVRNRFSVGGSKMFNRHFLQDFYYLRQNDGVSQPGDLNVIGTALRFRL
;
A
#
# COMPACT_ATOMS: atom_id res chain seq x y z
N MET A 1 5.16 -45.91 -31.90
CA MET A 1 4.87 -45.10 -30.70
C MET A 1 5.44 -43.69 -30.90
N LEU A 2 4.60 -42.73 -31.23
CA LEU A 2 5.00 -41.34 -31.34
C LEU A 2 4.71 -40.66 -30.01
N ALA A 3 5.77 -40.36 -29.26
CA ALA A 3 5.67 -39.55 -28.05
C ALA A 3 5.44 -38.09 -28.45
N GLY A 4 4.21 -37.60 -28.21
CA GLY A 4 3.87 -36.20 -28.40
C GLY A 4 4.60 -35.34 -27.37
N LEU A 5 5.57 -34.57 -27.83
CA LEU A 5 6.18 -33.51 -27.03
C LEU A 5 5.16 -32.38 -26.86
N THR A 6 4.45 -32.40 -25.75
CA THR A 6 3.67 -31.22 -25.30
C THR A 6 4.66 -30.14 -24.89
N SER A 7 4.92 -29.20 -25.77
CA SER A 7 5.64 -27.98 -25.43
C SER A 7 4.81 -27.20 -24.40
N ALA A 8 5.29 -27.11 -23.17
CA ALA A 8 4.73 -26.22 -22.17
C ALA A 8 4.94 -24.79 -22.69
N GLN A 9 3.89 -24.18 -23.23
CA GLN A 9 3.90 -22.75 -23.58
C GLN A 9 4.20 -21.97 -22.30
N SER A 10 5.31 -21.27 -22.26
CA SER A 10 5.62 -20.34 -21.21
C SER A 10 4.58 -19.19 -21.27
N VAL A 11 3.62 -19.23 -20.34
CA VAL A 11 2.62 -18.16 -20.25
C VAL A 11 3.35 -16.88 -19.85
N VAL A 12 3.53 -15.97 -20.81
CA VAL A 12 4.07 -14.63 -20.54
C VAL A 12 3.03 -13.89 -19.69
N PRO A 13 3.38 -13.44 -18.49
CA PRO A 13 2.43 -12.72 -17.65
C PRO A 13 1.97 -11.44 -18.34
N PRO A 14 0.70 -11.06 -18.25
CA PRO A 14 0.21 -9.82 -18.79
C PRO A 14 0.92 -8.63 -18.15
N ARG A 15 1.18 -7.58 -18.94
CA ARG A 15 1.80 -6.34 -18.43
C ARG A 15 0.84 -5.56 -17.55
N THR A 16 -0.45 -5.61 -17.83
CA THR A 16 -1.52 -4.86 -17.16
C THR A 16 -2.42 -5.80 -16.37
N ASP A 17 -2.93 -5.35 -15.23
CA ASP A 17 -3.90 -6.09 -14.42
C ASP A 17 -4.90 -5.14 -13.76
N ASN A 18 -6.15 -5.60 -13.62
CA ASN A 18 -7.18 -4.93 -12.83
C ASN A 18 -7.23 -5.61 -11.46
N GLN A 19 -7.13 -4.80 -10.40
CA GLN A 19 -7.04 -5.31 -9.04
C GLN A 19 -8.02 -4.63 -8.11
N GLN A 20 -8.43 -5.36 -7.07
CA GLN A 20 -9.13 -4.83 -5.92
C GLN A 20 -8.23 -4.96 -4.70
N TRP A 21 -8.05 -3.86 -3.93
CA TRP A 21 -7.22 -3.84 -2.74
C TRP A 21 -8.08 -3.53 -1.51
N THR A 22 -7.89 -4.32 -0.46
CA THR A 22 -8.46 -4.06 0.86
C THR A 22 -7.34 -3.98 1.87
N ASP A 23 -7.20 -2.84 2.52
CA ASP A 23 -6.26 -2.63 3.61
C ASP A 23 -7.05 -2.42 4.92
N VAL A 24 -6.62 -3.06 5.99
CA VAL A 24 -7.18 -2.90 7.34
C VAL A 24 -6.05 -2.50 8.28
N ALA A 25 -6.29 -1.48 9.09
CA ALA A 25 -5.38 -1.07 10.15
C ALA A 25 -6.16 -0.88 11.45
N VAL A 26 -5.65 -1.45 12.53
CA VAL A 26 -6.19 -1.28 13.88
C VAL A 26 -5.11 -0.64 14.74
N ALA A 27 -5.40 0.55 15.28
CA ALA A 27 -4.54 1.26 16.21
C ALA A 27 -5.10 1.10 17.64
N VAL A 28 -4.27 0.59 18.52
CA VAL A 28 -4.55 0.47 19.96
C VAL A 28 -3.72 1.54 20.68
N PRO A 29 -4.34 2.61 21.18
CA PRO A 29 -3.64 3.65 21.94
C PRO A 29 -3.07 3.07 23.22
N VAL A 30 -1.75 3.22 23.42
CA VAL A 30 -1.07 2.84 24.67
C VAL A 30 -0.85 4.09 25.53
N THR A 31 -0.48 5.19 24.89
CA THR A 31 -0.39 6.52 25.49
C THR A 31 -0.93 7.56 24.51
N THR A 32 -0.95 8.84 24.91
CA THR A 32 -1.34 9.94 24.01
C THR A 32 -0.50 10.04 22.76
N ASN A 33 0.79 9.64 22.82
CA ASN A 33 1.76 9.77 21.74
C ASN A 33 2.21 8.43 21.16
N PHE A 34 1.71 7.31 21.67
CA PHE A 34 2.15 5.99 21.26
C PHE A 34 0.98 5.04 21.05
N ASP A 35 0.88 4.46 19.85
CA ASP A 35 -0.07 3.40 19.51
C ASP A 35 0.67 2.12 19.13
N PHE A 36 0.10 0.98 19.51
CA PHE A 36 0.39 -0.31 18.90
C PHE A 36 -0.55 -0.51 17.70
N ASN A 37 -0.03 -1.07 16.59
CA ASN A 37 -0.80 -1.22 15.36
C ASN A 37 -0.79 -2.65 14.85
N LEU A 38 -1.94 -3.08 14.34
CA LEU A 38 -2.11 -4.31 13.56
C LEU A 38 -2.47 -3.96 12.12
N TYR A 39 -1.96 -4.72 11.17
CA TYR A 39 -2.19 -4.51 9.74
C TYR A 39 -2.63 -5.79 9.05
N GLY A 40 -3.60 -5.67 8.17
CA GLY A 40 -4.05 -6.69 7.25
C GLY A 40 -4.18 -6.11 5.84
N THR A 41 -3.81 -6.87 4.81
CA THR A 41 -4.02 -6.49 3.42
C THR A 41 -4.44 -7.73 2.63
N LEU A 42 -5.45 -7.58 1.79
CA LEU A 42 -5.82 -8.54 0.76
C LEU A 42 -5.88 -7.82 -0.59
N ARG A 43 -5.24 -8.40 -1.61
CA ARG A 43 -5.31 -7.92 -2.98
C ARG A 43 -5.77 -9.01 -3.89
N LEU A 44 -6.88 -8.75 -4.58
CA LEU A 44 -7.37 -9.59 -5.65
C LEU A 44 -6.82 -9.02 -6.97
N GLY A 45 -6.25 -9.87 -7.78
CA GLY A 45 -5.73 -9.54 -9.11
C GLY A 45 -6.17 -10.58 -10.13
N ARG A 46 -5.50 -10.61 -11.29
CA ARG A 46 -5.91 -11.43 -12.43
C ARG A 46 -7.37 -11.11 -12.79
N ASP A 47 -7.61 -9.81 -13.07
CA ASP A 47 -8.94 -9.24 -13.24
C ASP A 47 -9.88 -9.53 -12.06
N ILE A 48 -9.38 -9.30 -10.84
CA ILE A 48 -10.12 -9.41 -9.57
C ILE A 48 -10.58 -10.84 -9.25
N SER A 49 -10.05 -11.85 -9.93
CA SER A 49 -10.51 -13.23 -9.82
C SER A 49 -9.78 -14.07 -8.76
N ARG A 50 -8.58 -13.66 -8.33
CA ARG A 50 -7.73 -14.45 -7.42
C ARG A 50 -6.96 -13.58 -6.43
N PRO A 51 -6.73 -14.06 -5.18
CA PRO A 51 -5.77 -13.45 -4.29
C PRO A 51 -4.36 -13.47 -4.92
N VAL A 52 -3.70 -12.31 -4.94
CA VAL A 52 -2.35 -12.14 -5.51
C VAL A 52 -1.35 -11.57 -4.51
N ASP A 53 -1.83 -10.98 -3.41
CA ASP A 53 -0.98 -10.41 -2.36
C ASP A 53 -1.79 -10.36 -1.05
N GLU A 54 -1.27 -11.04 -0.05
CA GLU A 54 -1.84 -11.14 1.30
C GLU A 54 -0.79 -10.70 2.31
N ARG A 55 -1.16 -9.85 3.27
CA ARG A 55 -0.24 -9.32 4.26
C ARG A 55 -0.86 -9.33 5.64
N VAL A 56 -0.03 -9.65 6.61
CA VAL A 56 -0.30 -9.42 8.01
C VAL A 56 0.91 -8.71 8.63
N GLY A 57 0.67 -7.87 9.61
CA GLY A 57 1.77 -7.16 10.22
C GLY A 57 1.43 -6.51 11.53
N VAL A 58 2.49 -6.11 12.22
CA VAL A 58 2.45 -5.40 13.48
C VAL A 58 3.39 -4.20 13.44
N GLY A 59 3.13 -3.22 14.26
CA GLY A 59 3.99 -2.06 14.34
C GLY A 59 3.59 -1.11 15.45
N PHE A 60 4.26 0.02 15.45
CA PHE A 60 4.04 1.07 16.44
C PHE A 60 3.91 2.40 15.74
N THR A 61 3.25 3.36 16.36
CA THR A 61 3.24 4.76 15.92
C THR A 61 3.63 5.64 17.08
N PHE A 62 4.70 6.39 16.89
CA PHE A 62 5.15 7.46 17.78
C PHE A 62 4.78 8.79 17.15
N ARG A 63 4.04 9.64 17.88
CA ARG A 63 3.73 11.02 17.45
C ARG A 63 4.69 11.97 18.12
N TRP A 64 5.30 12.81 17.30
CA TRP A 64 6.18 13.86 17.77
C TRP A 64 5.54 15.22 17.46
N GLY A 65 5.01 15.84 18.50
CA GLY A 65 4.20 17.03 18.32
C GLY A 65 2.92 16.75 17.51
N LYS A 66 2.34 17.77 16.91
CA LYS A 66 1.10 17.68 16.14
C LYS A 66 1.28 17.40 14.65
N TYR A 67 2.50 17.53 14.15
CA TYR A 67 2.79 17.50 12.72
C TYR A 67 3.47 16.24 12.23
N SER A 68 4.17 15.51 13.12
CA SER A 68 5.03 14.41 12.72
C SER A 68 4.72 13.11 13.45
N SER A 69 4.96 11.99 12.76
CA SER A 69 4.91 10.66 13.36
C SER A 69 5.89 9.73 12.66
N VAL A 70 6.41 8.76 13.43
CA VAL A 70 7.24 7.67 12.93
C VAL A 70 6.53 6.37 13.26
N SER A 71 6.44 5.46 12.27
CA SER A 71 5.62 4.23 12.41
C SER A 71 6.38 2.98 11.97
N PRO A 72 7.44 2.55 12.71
CA PRO A 72 8.13 1.31 12.39
C PRO A 72 7.18 0.13 12.41
N ASN A 73 7.26 -0.72 11.38
CA ASN A 73 6.43 -1.91 11.32
C ASN A 73 7.11 -3.08 10.60
N TYR A 74 6.63 -4.28 10.92
CA TYR A 74 6.98 -5.53 10.28
C TYR A 74 5.76 -6.07 9.56
N LEU A 75 5.95 -6.55 8.33
CA LEU A 75 4.92 -7.20 7.51
C LEU A 75 5.42 -8.56 7.04
N HIS A 76 4.59 -9.58 7.21
CA HIS A 76 4.73 -10.86 6.53
C HIS A 76 3.81 -10.87 5.31
N ILE A 77 4.35 -11.19 4.14
CA ILE A 77 3.68 -10.99 2.86
C ILE A 77 3.75 -12.27 2.04
N GLY A 78 2.60 -12.81 1.66
CA GLY A 78 2.45 -13.85 0.65
C GLY A 78 2.04 -13.24 -0.69
N MET A 79 2.76 -13.54 -1.75
CA MET A 79 2.43 -13.03 -3.09
C MET A 79 2.36 -14.15 -4.11
N GLN A 80 1.33 -14.11 -4.97
CA GLN A 80 1.21 -14.95 -6.15
C GLN A 80 0.78 -14.12 -7.36
N PRO A 81 1.68 -13.27 -7.91
CA PRO A 81 1.33 -12.30 -8.95
C PRO A 81 0.83 -12.98 -10.23
N PHE A 82 1.30 -14.20 -10.53
CA PHE A 82 0.81 -15.03 -11.64
C PHE A 82 0.93 -16.51 -11.31
N ARG A 83 0.32 -17.35 -12.13
CA ARG A 83 0.27 -18.81 -11.93
C ARG A 83 1.69 -19.39 -11.86
N GLY A 84 1.93 -20.22 -10.85
CA GLY A 84 3.23 -20.90 -10.65
C GLY A 84 4.29 -20.10 -9.88
N ARG A 85 4.10 -18.79 -9.63
CA ARG A 85 5.06 -17.97 -8.88
C ARG A 85 4.54 -17.62 -7.49
N LYS A 86 5.09 -18.25 -6.45
CA LYS A 86 4.84 -17.91 -5.04
C LYS A 86 6.07 -17.24 -4.46
N ILE A 87 5.87 -16.13 -3.78
CA ILE A 87 6.91 -15.34 -3.11
C ILE A 87 6.46 -15.06 -1.69
N TRP A 88 7.35 -15.35 -0.74
CA TRP A 88 7.22 -14.93 0.66
C TRP A 88 8.21 -13.81 0.91
N GLU A 89 7.75 -12.78 1.57
CA GLU A 89 8.59 -11.62 1.89
C GLU A 89 8.35 -11.19 3.33
N ASN A 90 9.43 -11.05 4.09
CA ASN A 90 9.45 -10.34 5.36
C ASN A 90 9.91 -8.92 5.09
N ARG A 91 9.14 -7.94 5.51
CA ARG A 91 9.42 -6.54 5.24
C ARG A 91 9.46 -5.75 6.53
N LEU A 92 10.58 -5.10 6.77
CA LEU A 92 10.71 -4.05 7.78
C LEU A 92 10.51 -2.71 7.11
N THR A 93 9.68 -1.85 7.70
CA THR A 93 9.43 -0.51 7.16
C THR A 93 9.56 0.56 8.24
N LEU A 94 10.01 1.72 7.84
CA LEU A 94 10.13 2.90 8.69
C LEU A 94 9.47 4.10 8.00
N PRO A 95 8.15 4.26 8.10
CA PRO A 95 7.46 5.46 7.64
C PRO A 95 7.68 6.63 8.60
N VAL A 96 8.06 7.77 8.02
CA VAL A 96 8.04 9.09 8.65
C VAL A 96 6.97 9.90 7.95
N THR A 97 5.99 10.38 8.68
CA THR A 97 4.85 11.12 8.11
C THR A 97 4.81 12.53 8.68
N LEU A 98 4.76 13.50 7.80
CA LEU A 98 4.53 14.91 8.10
C LEU A 98 3.11 15.29 7.68
N ARG A 99 2.43 16.12 8.48
CA ARG A 99 1.08 16.60 8.23
C ARG A 99 1.02 18.09 8.46
N PHE A 100 0.52 18.81 7.47
CA PHE A 100 0.35 20.24 7.54
C PHE A 100 -1.07 20.61 7.10
N ASN A 101 -1.65 21.61 7.75
CA ASN A 101 -2.90 22.19 7.29
C ASN A 101 -2.59 23.59 6.74
N ILE A 102 -3.01 23.84 5.50
CA ILE A 102 -2.91 25.15 4.85
C ILE A 102 -4.32 25.50 4.41
N ASP A 103 -4.92 26.47 5.10
CA ASP A 103 -6.32 26.85 4.95
C ASP A 103 -7.24 25.62 5.12
N LYS A 104 -7.99 25.24 4.10
CA LYS A 104 -8.88 24.06 4.09
C LYS A 104 -8.19 22.77 3.63
N PHE A 105 -6.95 22.87 3.13
CA PHE A 105 -6.21 21.71 2.65
C PHE A 105 -5.41 21.06 3.75
N ARG A 106 -5.42 19.72 3.79
CA ARG A 106 -4.49 18.93 4.57
C ARG A 106 -3.46 18.33 3.63
N LEU A 107 -2.19 18.63 3.88
CA LEU A 107 -1.05 18.07 3.16
C LEU A 107 -0.43 16.97 4.01
N ILE A 108 -0.17 15.82 3.41
CA ILE A 108 0.44 14.67 4.07
C ILE A 108 1.60 14.22 3.21
N ASP A 109 2.81 14.29 3.77
CA ASP A 109 4.02 13.76 3.15
C ASP A 109 4.52 12.56 3.95
N ARG A 110 4.59 11.39 3.32
CA ARG A 110 5.05 10.14 3.93
C ARG A 110 6.29 9.63 3.22
N ASN A 111 7.39 9.67 3.92
CA ASN A 111 8.67 9.12 3.52
C ASN A 111 8.87 7.75 4.18
N GLN A 112 9.18 6.72 3.43
CA GLN A 112 9.25 5.36 3.97
C GLN A 112 10.44 4.60 3.42
N PHE A 113 11.27 4.08 4.31
CA PHE A 113 12.31 3.10 3.98
C PHE A 113 11.76 1.69 4.19
N GLU A 114 12.09 0.78 3.27
CA GLU A 114 11.67 -0.63 3.30
C GLU A 114 12.89 -1.53 3.15
N ARG A 115 13.11 -2.45 4.08
CA ARG A 115 14.02 -3.58 3.92
C ARG A 115 13.20 -4.82 3.60
N ARG A 116 13.48 -5.43 2.45
CA ARG A 116 12.70 -6.52 1.87
C ARG A 116 13.55 -7.79 1.86
N LEU A 117 13.10 -8.80 2.62
CA LEU A 117 13.75 -10.11 2.76
C LEU A 117 12.85 -11.16 2.10
N ARG A 118 13.23 -11.64 0.93
CA ARG A 118 12.44 -12.59 0.14
C ARG A 118 13.03 -13.98 0.21
N ASN A 119 12.16 -15.00 0.10
CA ASN A 119 12.59 -16.40 -0.03
C ASN A 119 13.16 -16.70 -1.43
N SER A 120 12.79 -15.92 -2.44
CA SER A 120 13.29 -16.05 -3.80
C SER A 120 13.70 -14.68 -4.33
N GLY A 121 14.91 -14.59 -4.89
CA GLY A 121 15.47 -13.37 -5.44
C GLY A 121 16.30 -12.56 -4.42
N ALA A 122 16.81 -11.43 -4.88
CA ALA A 122 17.69 -10.57 -4.08
C ALA A 122 16.94 -9.85 -2.96
N ARG A 123 17.60 -9.73 -1.82
CA ARG A 123 17.22 -8.77 -0.77
C ARG A 123 17.31 -7.38 -1.35
N SER A 124 16.32 -6.53 -1.10
CA SER A 124 16.35 -5.16 -1.60
C SER A 124 16.00 -4.16 -0.50
N THR A 125 16.56 -2.97 -0.64
CA THR A 125 16.15 -1.79 0.11
C THR A 125 15.42 -0.88 -0.85
N ARG A 126 14.35 -0.24 -0.39
CA ARG A 126 13.53 0.64 -1.21
C ARG A 126 13.11 1.86 -0.42
N TYR A 127 13.14 3.00 -1.08
CA TYR A 127 12.55 4.23 -0.60
C TYR A 127 11.22 4.47 -1.29
N ARG A 128 10.27 5.04 -0.55
CA ARG A 128 8.99 5.49 -1.06
C ARG A 128 8.70 6.88 -0.53
N ASN A 129 8.23 7.75 -1.38
CA ASN A 129 7.60 8.98 -0.96
C ASN A 129 6.16 8.99 -1.47
N ARG A 130 5.22 9.32 -0.59
CA ARG A 130 3.82 9.57 -0.95
C ARG A 130 3.43 10.95 -0.46
N PHE A 131 3.09 11.80 -1.41
CA PHE A 131 2.51 13.11 -1.14
C PHE A 131 1.00 13.06 -1.40
N GLN A 132 0.19 13.55 -0.46
CA GLN A 132 -1.26 13.55 -0.52
C GLN A 132 -1.81 14.91 -0.14
N VAL A 133 -2.78 15.36 -0.91
CA VAL A 133 -3.56 16.57 -0.64
C VAL A 133 -5.00 16.15 -0.38
N GLU A 134 -5.56 16.59 0.74
CA GLU A 134 -6.95 16.33 1.13
C GLU A 134 -7.70 17.66 1.24
N HIS A 135 -8.97 17.66 0.84
CA HIS A 135 -9.88 18.77 0.99
C HIS A 135 -11.24 18.29 1.52
N PRO A 136 -11.77 18.86 2.61
CA PRO A 136 -13.10 18.53 3.10
C PRO A 136 -14.16 18.98 2.10
N VAL A 137 -15.21 18.19 1.94
CA VAL A 137 -16.31 18.45 1.00
C VAL A 137 -17.66 18.29 1.67
N GLY A 138 -18.62 19.12 1.24
CA GLY A 138 -19.98 19.13 1.80
C GLY A 138 -20.06 19.72 3.20
N PRO A 139 -21.23 19.58 3.86
CA PRO A 139 -21.44 20.03 5.23
C PRO A 139 -20.49 19.32 6.23
N ALA A 140 -20.02 20.02 7.26
CA ALA A 140 -19.08 19.49 8.25
C ALA A 140 -19.57 18.17 8.90
N LYS A 141 -20.90 18.00 9.08
CA LYS A 141 -21.49 16.76 9.63
C LYS A 141 -21.27 15.52 8.77
N TRP A 142 -20.90 15.67 7.51
CA TRP A 142 -20.61 14.53 6.66
C TRP A 142 -19.25 13.91 6.95
N ASN A 143 -18.32 14.67 7.53
CA ASN A 143 -16.95 14.21 7.81
C ASN A 143 -16.33 13.52 6.59
N LEU A 144 -16.52 14.12 5.41
CA LEU A 144 -16.08 13.62 4.12
C LEU A 144 -14.99 14.52 3.57
N SER A 145 -13.92 13.94 3.08
CA SER A 145 -12.85 14.63 2.36
C SER A 145 -12.55 13.91 1.05
N LEU A 146 -12.21 14.66 0.02
CA LEU A 146 -11.61 14.11 -1.20
C LEU A 146 -10.10 14.25 -1.11
N PHE A 147 -9.37 13.34 -1.75
CA PHE A 147 -7.93 13.39 -1.82
C PHE A 147 -7.38 13.02 -3.20
N ILE A 148 -6.22 13.56 -3.49
CA ILE A 148 -5.34 13.10 -4.55
C ILE A 148 -4.00 12.75 -3.91
N ALA A 149 -3.30 11.73 -4.42
CA ALA A 149 -1.97 11.38 -3.96
C ALA A 149 -1.11 10.82 -5.08
N ASP A 150 0.17 11.15 -5.03
CA ASP A 150 1.20 10.56 -5.87
C ASP A 150 2.23 9.83 -5.00
N GLU A 151 2.67 8.66 -5.43
CA GLU A 151 3.63 7.85 -4.69
C GLU A 151 4.70 7.31 -5.63
N VAL A 152 5.95 7.63 -5.36
CA VAL A 152 7.11 7.18 -6.14
C VAL A 152 7.96 6.20 -5.35
N PHE A 153 8.67 5.31 -6.07
CA PHE A 153 9.47 4.25 -5.47
C PHE A 153 10.84 4.16 -6.11
N TYR A 154 11.87 4.32 -5.30
CA TYR A 154 13.26 4.08 -5.69
C TYR A 154 13.74 2.75 -5.11
N ASP A 155 14.31 1.88 -5.92
CA ASP A 155 14.82 0.57 -5.48
C ASP A 155 16.33 0.49 -5.71
N TRP A 156 17.10 0.46 -4.61
CA TRP A 156 18.55 0.40 -4.66
C TRP A 156 19.11 -0.89 -5.29
N SER A 157 18.32 -1.97 -5.37
CA SER A 157 18.80 -3.20 -6.00
C SER A 157 18.94 -3.09 -7.53
N VAL A 158 18.30 -2.10 -8.13
CA VAL A 158 18.34 -1.78 -9.57
C VAL A 158 18.72 -0.33 -9.83
N ASP A 159 19.03 0.42 -8.77
CA ASP A 159 19.54 1.80 -8.74
C ASP A 159 18.70 2.78 -9.59
N ARG A 160 17.39 2.72 -9.47
CA ARG A 160 16.48 3.60 -10.22
C ARG A 160 15.09 3.73 -9.59
N TRP A 161 14.37 4.76 -10.04
CA TRP A 161 12.93 4.87 -9.83
C TRP A 161 12.22 3.78 -10.61
N VAL A 162 11.50 2.92 -9.91
CA VAL A 162 10.91 1.70 -10.50
C VAL A 162 9.40 1.78 -10.65
N ARG A 163 8.76 2.63 -9.86
CA ARG A 163 7.30 2.64 -9.79
C ARG A 163 6.78 4.03 -9.47
N ASN A 164 5.65 4.36 -10.09
CA ASN A 164 4.79 5.46 -9.70
C ASN A 164 3.37 4.95 -9.45
N ARG A 165 2.67 5.57 -8.52
CA ARG A 165 1.26 5.35 -8.22
C ARG A 165 0.55 6.68 -8.05
N PHE A 166 -0.39 6.96 -8.91
CA PHE A 166 -1.30 8.07 -8.74
C PHE A 166 -2.64 7.54 -8.21
N SER A 167 -3.23 8.22 -7.24
CA SER A 167 -4.53 7.85 -6.68
C SER A 167 -5.42 9.05 -6.44
N VAL A 168 -6.72 8.83 -6.59
CA VAL A 168 -7.79 9.77 -6.28
C VAL A 168 -8.87 9.04 -5.50
N GLY A 169 -9.43 9.67 -4.48
CA GLY A 169 -10.43 9.02 -3.65
C GLY A 169 -11.11 9.94 -2.66
N GLY A 170 -11.91 9.32 -1.80
CA GLY A 170 -12.59 9.96 -0.70
C GLY A 170 -12.30 9.25 0.61
N SER A 171 -12.24 10.04 1.70
CA SER A 171 -12.11 9.59 3.08
C SER A 171 -13.36 9.95 3.85
N LYS A 172 -14.03 8.97 4.45
CA LYS A 172 -15.22 9.13 5.29
C LYS A 172 -14.89 8.75 6.72
N MET A 173 -14.99 9.70 7.64
CA MET A 173 -14.95 9.42 9.07
C MET A 173 -16.38 9.17 9.58
N PHE A 174 -16.69 7.92 9.91
CA PHE A 174 -18.01 7.53 10.42
C PHE A 174 -18.18 7.93 11.89
N ASN A 175 -17.10 7.75 12.66
CA ASN A 175 -17.05 8.15 14.08
C ASN A 175 -15.56 8.29 14.49
N ARG A 176 -15.29 8.62 15.75
CA ARG A 176 -13.92 8.76 16.29
C ARG A 176 -13.06 7.49 16.23
N HIS A 177 -13.69 6.34 16.03
CA HIS A 177 -13.05 5.02 16.02
C HIS A 177 -12.92 4.42 14.63
N PHE A 178 -13.66 4.91 13.63
CA PHE A 178 -13.70 4.31 12.30
C PHE A 178 -13.62 5.33 11.17
N LEU A 179 -12.61 5.16 10.33
CA LEU A 179 -12.41 5.91 9.09
C LEU A 179 -12.25 4.92 7.94
N GLN A 180 -12.87 5.22 6.81
CA GLN A 180 -12.76 4.47 5.57
C GLN A 180 -12.33 5.38 4.43
N ASP A 181 -11.36 4.91 3.65
CA ASP A 181 -11.03 5.46 2.34
C ASP A 181 -11.59 4.55 1.26
N PHE A 182 -12.05 5.15 0.18
CA PHE A 182 -12.35 4.49 -1.08
C PHE A 182 -11.63 5.25 -2.20
N TYR A 183 -10.90 4.53 -3.09
CA TYR A 183 -10.05 5.18 -4.07
C TYR A 183 -9.87 4.37 -5.36
N TYR A 184 -9.60 5.08 -6.44
CA TYR A 184 -8.98 4.54 -7.64
C TYR A 184 -7.49 4.83 -7.61
N LEU A 185 -6.68 3.87 -8.07
CA LEU A 185 -5.24 4.01 -8.18
C LEU A 185 -4.75 3.45 -9.52
N ARG A 186 -3.95 4.25 -10.21
CA ARG A 186 -3.16 3.81 -11.36
C ARG A 186 -1.71 3.60 -10.94
N GLN A 187 -1.18 2.40 -11.18
CA GLN A 187 0.25 2.09 -11.02
C GLN A 187 0.90 1.93 -12.37
N ASN A 188 2.11 2.46 -12.51
CA ASN A 188 3.05 2.15 -13.57
C ASN A 188 4.34 1.64 -12.94
N ASP A 189 4.85 0.48 -13.38
CA ASP A 189 6.03 -0.16 -12.83
C ASP A 189 6.85 -0.78 -13.96
N GLY A 190 8.10 -0.36 -14.10
CA GLY A 190 9.02 -0.82 -15.14
C GLY A 190 9.73 -2.14 -14.82
N VAL A 191 9.52 -2.73 -13.62
CA VAL A 191 10.27 -3.91 -13.16
C VAL A 191 9.36 -5.08 -12.81
N SER A 192 8.17 -4.80 -12.30
CA SER A 192 7.22 -5.85 -11.87
C SER A 192 6.41 -6.41 -13.03
N GLN A 193 5.90 -7.63 -12.84
CA GLN A 193 4.91 -8.24 -13.74
C GLN A 193 3.78 -8.85 -12.90
N PRO A 194 2.52 -8.41 -13.14
CA PRO A 194 2.12 -7.26 -13.94
C PRO A 194 2.72 -5.95 -13.39
N GLY A 195 3.10 -5.02 -14.28
CA GLY A 195 3.69 -3.73 -13.92
C GLY A 195 2.63 -2.65 -13.78
N ASP A 196 1.76 -2.58 -14.76
CA ASP A 196 0.73 -1.57 -14.86
C ASP A 196 -0.56 -2.08 -14.24
N LEU A 197 -1.07 -1.36 -13.22
CA LEU A 197 -2.28 -1.77 -12.52
C LEU A 197 -3.33 -0.67 -12.55
N ASN A 198 -4.59 -1.09 -12.73
CA ASN A 198 -5.76 -0.32 -12.38
C ASN A 198 -6.33 -0.91 -11.10
N VAL A 199 -6.53 -0.11 -10.09
CA VAL A 199 -6.93 -0.60 -8.77
C VAL A 199 -8.13 0.16 -8.26
N ILE A 200 -9.15 -0.58 -7.82
CA ILE A 200 -10.18 -0.08 -6.92
C ILE A 200 -9.79 -0.51 -5.51
N GLY A 201 -9.64 0.45 -4.61
CA GLY A 201 -9.13 0.18 -3.27
C GLY A 201 -10.04 0.69 -2.16
N THR A 202 -10.03 -0.01 -1.05
CA THR A 202 -10.60 0.45 0.22
C THR A 202 -9.59 0.30 1.35
N ALA A 203 -9.56 1.28 2.25
CA ALA A 203 -8.76 1.19 3.47
C ALA A 203 -9.65 1.46 4.68
N LEU A 204 -9.68 0.51 5.59
CA LEU A 204 -10.45 0.55 6.83
C LEU A 204 -9.49 0.81 7.99
N ARG A 205 -9.73 1.89 8.73
CA ARG A 205 -8.88 2.27 9.86
C ARG A 205 -9.73 2.34 11.12
N PHE A 206 -9.34 1.52 12.08
CA PHE A 206 -9.95 1.46 13.40
C PHE A 206 -9.00 2.02 14.45
N ARG A 207 -9.54 2.78 15.41
CA ARG A 207 -8.82 3.25 16.58
C ARG A 207 -9.65 2.89 17.82
N LEU A 208 -9.13 2.02 18.67
CA LEU A 208 -9.80 1.54 19.88
C LEU A 208 -9.72 2.57 21.01
#